data_39df55c822ba9799e3b6d82a5c84f41c
#
_entry.id   39df55c822ba9799e3b6d82a5c84f41c
#
_cell.length_a   1.000
_cell.length_b   1.000
_cell.length_c   1.000
_cell.angle_alpha   90.00
_cell.angle_beta   90.00
_cell.angle_gamma   90.00
#
_symmetry.space_group_name_H-M   'P 1'
#
loop_
_entity.id
_entity.type
_entity.pdbx_description
1 polymer ?
#
loop_
_entity_poly.entity_id
_entity_poly.type
_entity_poly.pdbx_seq_one_letter_code
_entity_poly.pdbx_strand_id
1 'polypeptide(L)'
;MAVFQMGSHTHAIPMAMFRDNRIKVANELQRSHNFGKDSVPIVVLQGGDNISHYDTDVDYIFRQESYFTYMFGVTEPGCYGTVEVNTGRAVLFVPRLPEEYSVWMGPLLGLDDFQRKYEVDAVYYVDEIVDIISGNHPSVLLVLSGQNTDSGSIAKPASFKGIERFIIDTEILFPVIAECRVIKSQAEIEVLRYVARVSSDAHKAVMKAIKPGMYEYQAEAEFLRHSYAIGGCRHVSYTCICGAGSNSAILHYGHAGSPNDYEILDGSMCLFDMGANYGGYTADITCSFPANGKFTKDQKLIYNAVLAARDAVCGAAREGVSWIDMHLLANRVMLEELRNGQLLQGDVXXMMEAGLNAVFQPHGLGHFLGLDVHDVGGYLPGCPERSTRPGVNRLRTARTLKAGMYLTIEPGCYFIEPLLNQALADPKLSKFLVKENLMRFRNFGGVRIEDDVLITKTGIENFTLVPRTVEEIEAWMAN
;
A
#
# COMPACT_ATOMS: atom_id res chain seq x y z
N MET A 1 -7.98 -27.88 -8.29
CA MET A 1 -7.29 -26.59 -8.44
C MET A 1 -7.26 -25.90 -7.08
N ALA A 2 -6.05 -25.60 -6.58
CA ALA A 2 -5.89 -25.05 -5.23
C ALA A 2 -6.10 -23.53 -5.23
N VAL A 3 -6.72 -23.06 -4.15
CA VAL A 3 -6.98 -21.61 -4.00
C VAL A 3 -6.72 -21.21 -2.55
N PHE A 4 -6.45 -19.91 -2.35
CA PHE A 4 -6.57 -19.28 -1.05
C PHE A 4 -7.95 -18.62 -0.98
N GLN A 5 -8.70 -18.93 0.08
CA GLN A 5 -10.06 -18.40 0.22
C GLN A 5 -10.47 -18.43 1.69
N MET A 6 -11.23 -17.44 2.12
CA MET A 6 -11.68 -17.32 3.52
C MET A 6 -13.19 -17.58 3.61
N GLY A 7 -13.63 -18.64 2.95
CA GLY A 7 -15.06 -18.97 2.89
C GLY A 7 -15.59 -18.77 1.49
N SER A 8 -16.67 -19.47 1.17
CA SER A 8 -17.19 -19.49 -0.21
C SER A 8 -17.66 -18.12 -0.69
N HIS A 9 -17.91 -17.19 0.23
CA HIS A 9 -18.36 -15.84 -0.15
C HIS A 9 -17.23 -14.88 -0.42
N THR A 10 -15.95 -15.29 -0.23
CA THR A 10 -14.82 -14.41 -0.45
C THR A 10 -14.11 -14.79 -1.74
N HIS A 11 -13.20 -13.93 -2.17
CA HIS A 11 -12.47 -14.14 -3.43
C HIS A 11 -11.55 -15.35 -3.33
N ALA A 12 -11.60 -16.21 -4.35
CA ALA A 12 -10.71 -17.38 -4.44
C ALA A 12 -9.48 -16.98 -5.25
N ILE A 13 -8.32 -16.92 -4.59
CA ILE A 13 -7.06 -16.61 -5.26
C ILE A 13 -6.47 -17.92 -5.75
N PRO A 14 -6.36 -18.14 -7.08
CA PRO A 14 -5.80 -19.41 -7.56
C PRO A 14 -4.32 -19.49 -7.28
N MET A 15 -3.86 -20.66 -6.87
CA MET A 15 -2.42 -20.88 -6.68
C MET A 15 -1.66 -20.68 -7.98
N ALA A 16 -2.33 -20.85 -9.11
CA ALA A 16 -1.73 -20.59 -10.43
C ALA A 16 -1.23 -19.14 -10.55
N MET A 17 -1.84 -18.20 -9.82
CA MET A 17 -1.35 -16.81 -9.85
C MET A 17 0.11 -16.74 -9.39
N PHE A 18 0.43 -17.46 -8.32
CA PHE A 18 1.78 -17.42 -7.78
C PHE A 18 2.75 -18.18 -8.68
N ARG A 19 2.30 -19.29 -9.28
CA ARG A 19 3.11 -19.99 -10.28
C ARG A 19 3.43 -19.08 -11.45
N ASP A 20 2.45 -18.33 -11.93
CA ASP A 20 2.68 -17.40 -13.04
C ASP A 20 3.64 -16.28 -12.64
N ASN A 21 3.58 -15.84 -11.38
CA ASN A 21 4.54 -14.85 -10.88
C ASN A 21 5.96 -15.41 -10.91
N ARG A 22 6.14 -16.68 -10.48
CA ARG A 22 7.46 -17.32 -10.50
C ARG A 22 7.99 -17.40 -11.92
N ILE A 23 7.14 -17.79 -12.87
CA ILE A 23 7.53 -17.92 -14.27
C ILE A 23 7.92 -16.54 -14.83
N LYS A 24 7.14 -15.51 -14.48
CA LYS A 24 7.43 -14.15 -14.92
C LYS A 24 8.82 -13.70 -14.44
N VAL A 25 9.13 -13.96 -13.18
CA VAL A 25 10.45 -13.57 -12.64
C VAL A 25 11.56 -14.38 -13.33
N ALA A 26 11.38 -15.71 -13.48
CA ALA A 26 12.40 -16.52 -14.12
C ALA A 26 12.64 -16.07 -15.57
N ASN A 27 11.57 -15.79 -16.32
CA ASN A 27 11.70 -15.33 -17.68
C ASN A 27 12.42 -13.99 -17.76
N GLU A 28 12.09 -13.08 -16.85
CA GLU A 28 12.74 -11.77 -16.86
C GLU A 28 14.21 -11.85 -16.47
N LEU A 29 14.55 -12.73 -15.54
CA LEU A 29 15.96 -12.96 -15.20
C LEU A 29 16.75 -13.47 -16.41
N GLN A 30 16.18 -14.43 -17.14
CA GLN A 30 16.83 -14.95 -18.34
C GLN A 30 16.97 -13.87 -19.42
N ARG A 31 15.93 -13.04 -19.59
CA ARG A 31 15.96 -12.01 -20.62
C ARG A 31 17.01 -10.93 -20.32
N SER A 32 17.17 -10.57 -19.06
CA SER A 32 17.99 -9.43 -18.68
C SER A 32 19.43 -9.79 -18.30
N HIS A 33 19.73 -11.07 -18.12
CA HIS A 33 21.06 -11.50 -17.67
C HIS A 33 21.52 -12.73 -18.42
N ASN A 34 22.80 -12.74 -18.76
CA ASN A 34 23.44 -13.91 -19.38
C ASN A 34 24.19 -14.69 -18.33
N PHE A 35 23.62 -15.81 -17.89
CA PHE A 35 24.23 -16.63 -16.85
C PHE A 35 25.24 -17.64 -17.38
N GLY A 36 25.30 -17.80 -18.71
CA GLY A 36 26.19 -18.78 -19.31
C GLY A 36 25.42 -20.03 -19.71
N LYS A 37 25.94 -20.69 -20.76
CA LYS A 37 25.20 -21.78 -21.43
C LYS A 37 24.88 -22.95 -20.50
N ASP A 38 25.84 -23.34 -19.68
CA ASP A 38 25.66 -24.54 -18.83
C ASP A 38 25.41 -24.17 -17.37
N SER A 39 25.09 -22.90 -17.08
CA SER A 39 24.89 -22.47 -15.71
C SER A 39 23.51 -22.88 -15.21
N VAL A 40 23.38 -22.98 -13.89
CA VAL A 40 22.12 -23.32 -13.20
C VAL A 40 21.90 -22.30 -12.10
N PRO A 41 21.41 -21.11 -12.45
CA PRO A 41 21.10 -20.12 -11.41
C PRO A 41 19.78 -20.49 -10.73
N ILE A 42 19.76 -20.34 -9.40
CA ILE A 42 18.60 -20.70 -8.59
C ILE A 42 18.26 -19.53 -7.68
N VAL A 43 17.00 -19.08 -7.76
CA VAL A 43 16.47 -18.07 -6.83
C VAL A 43 16.18 -18.74 -5.50
N VAL A 44 16.61 -18.12 -4.40
CA VAL A 44 16.32 -18.63 -3.05
C VAL A 44 15.66 -17.50 -2.25
N LEU A 45 14.48 -17.78 -1.71
CA LEU A 45 13.75 -16.84 -0.88
C LEU A 45 13.47 -17.45 0.49
N GLN A 46 13.49 -16.62 1.50
CA GLN A 46 13.16 -17.00 2.87
C GLN A 46 11.85 -16.35 3.26
N GLY A 47 10.90 -17.14 3.72
CA GLY A 47 9.64 -16.61 4.23
C GLY A 47 9.78 -16.08 5.64
N GLY A 48 8.71 -15.48 6.13
CA GLY A 48 8.68 -14.92 7.47
C GLY A 48 8.59 -16.01 8.55
N ASP A 49 8.96 -15.60 9.74
CA ASP A 49 8.81 -16.43 10.94
C ASP A 49 7.74 -15.85 11.85
N ASN A 50 7.23 -16.67 12.76
CA ASN A 50 6.42 -16.16 13.85
C ASN A 50 7.24 -15.16 14.67
N ILE A 51 6.56 -14.09 15.12
CA ILE A 51 7.16 -13.08 15.96
C ILE A 51 6.42 -13.10 17.29
N SER A 52 7.15 -13.38 18.36
CA SER A 52 6.57 -13.45 19.70
C SER A 52 6.50 -12.08 20.35
N HIS A 53 5.61 -11.94 21.33
CA HIS A 53 5.64 -10.79 22.24
C HIS A 53 6.90 -10.94 23.10
N TYR A 54 8.01 -10.44 22.57
CA TYR A 54 9.33 -10.44 23.22
C TYR A 54 9.71 -11.86 23.67
N ASP A 55 9.88 -12.07 24.97
CA ASP A 55 10.33 -13.36 25.51
C ASP A 55 9.18 -14.32 25.84
N THR A 56 7.94 -13.95 25.49
CA THR A 56 6.79 -14.80 25.83
C THR A 56 6.56 -15.87 24.77
N ASP A 57 5.66 -16.78 25.09
CA ASP A 57 5.25 -17.80 24.15
C ASP A 57 3.97 -17.44 23.39
N VAL A 58 3.61 -16.15 23.37
CA VAL A 58 2.44 -15.65 22.63
C VAL A 58 2.94 -14.93 21.39
N ASP A 59 2.40 -15.31 20.24
CA ASP A 59 2.82 -14.74 18.95
C ASP A 59 1.86 -13.66 18.49
N TYR A 60 2.40 -12.68 17.76
CA TYR A 60 1.57 -11.79 16.94
C TYR A 60 0.90 -12.59 15.83
N ILE A 61 -0.22 -12.08 15.32
CA ILE A 61 -0.84 -12.68 14.14
C ILE A 61 0.18 -12.69 13.01
N PHE A 62 0.39 -13.88 12.42
CA PHE A 62 1.42 -14.04 11.40
C PHE A 62 1.09 -13.28 10.13
N ARG A 63 2.06 -12.52 9.63
CA ARG A 63 2.00 -11.89 8.32
C ARG A 63 3.20 -12.33 7.51
N GLN A 64 2.94 -12.93 6.33
CA GLN A 64 4.01 -13.43 5.49
C GLN A 64 4.83 -12.31 4.89
N GLU A 65 6.10 -12.57 4.64
CA GLU A 65 7.01 -11.66 3.96
C GLU A 65 6.54 -11.50 2.50
N SER A 66 6.56 -10.27 1.99
CA SER A 66 5.84 -9.94 0.76
C SER A 66 6.44 -10.58 -0.50
N TYR A 67 7.78 -10.63 -0.62
CA TYR A 67 8.37 -11.28 -1.79
C TYR A 67 8.09 -12.77 -1.78
N PHE A 68 8.07 -13.37 -0.60
CA PHE A 68 7.72 -14.78 -0.48
C PHE A 68 6.26 -15.00 -0.85
N THR A 69 5.37 -14.10 -0.42
CA THR A 69 3.97 -14.18 -0.85
C THR A 69 3.86 -14.09 -2.37
N TYR A 70 4.56 -13.14 -2.97
CA TYR A 70 4.49 -12.94 -4.42
C TYR A 70 4.85 -14.21 -5.18
N MET A 71 5.90 -14.89 -4.73
CA MET A 71 6.44 -16.03 -5.46
C MET A 71 5.76 -17.36 -5.10
N PHE A 72 5.23 -17.51 -3.89
CA PHE A 72 4.74 -18.83 -3.44
C PHE A 72 3.34 -18.84 -2.88
N GLY A 73 2.84 -17.71 -2.39
CA GLY A 73 1.51 -17.66 -1.79
C GLY A 73 1.37 -18.49 -0.52
N VAL A 74 2.47 -18.78 0.15
CA VAL A 74 2.47 -19.65 1.32
C VAL A 74 2.07 -18.86 2.56
N THR A 75 1.15 -19.42 3.35
CA THR A 75 0.60 -18.74 4.51
C THR A 75 1.12 -19.29 5.83
N GLU A 76 2.13 -20.14 5.80
CA GLU A 76 2.75 -20.72 6.99
C GLU A 76 4.12 -20.10 7.25
N PRO A 77 4.49 -19.95 8.53
CA PRO A 77 5.82 -19.41 8.85
C PRO A 77 6.93 -20.45 8.72
N GLY A 78 8.17 -19.97 8.64
CA GLY A 78 9.35 -20.82 8.74
C GLY A 78 9.74 -21.53 7.45
N CYS A 79 9.22 -21.08 6.31
CA CYS A 79 9.44 -21.75 5.03
C CYS A 79 10.53 -21.07 4.22
N TYR A 80 11.09 -21.83 3.26
CA TYR A 80 11.97 -21.32 2.22
C TYR A 80 11.44 -21.79 0.88
N GLY A 81 11.86 -21.12 -0.19
CA GLY A 81 11.49 -21.56 -1.53
C GLY A 81 12.60 -21.32 -2.51
N THR A 82 12.70 -22.19 -3.50
CA THR A 82 13.66 -22.02 -4.60
C THR A 82 12.94 -22.06 -5.93
N VAL A 83 13.48 -21.34 -6.91
CA VAL A 83 12.99 -21.39 -8.29
C VAL A 83 14.21 -21.50 -9.19
N GLU A 84 14.27 -22.57 -9.99
CA GLU A 84 15.31 -22.71 -11.00
C GLU A 84 15.01 -21.76 -12.14
N VAL A 85 15.97 -20.89 -12.44
CA VAL A 85 15.72 -19.86 -13.45
C VAL A 85 15.49 -20.47 -14.84
N ASN A 86 16.24 -21.52 -15.15
CA ASN A 86 16.20 -22.11 -16.51
C ASN A 86 14.89 -22.83 -16.81
N THR A 87 14.26 -23.42 -15.79
CA THR A 87 13.08 -24.27 -15.98
C THR A 87 11.81 -23.72 -15.35
N GLY A 88 11.95 -22.81 -14.39
CA GLY A 88 10.82 -22.37 -13.58
C GLY A 88 10.42 -23.36 -12.49
N ARG A 89 11.18 -24.45 -12.32
CA ARG A 89 10.84 -25.46 -11.34
C ARG A 89 10.92 -24.86 -9.93
N ALA A 90 9.86 -25.05 -9.15
CA ALA A 90 9.72 -24.46 -7.83
C ALA A 90 9.70 -25.52 -6.75
N VAL A 91 10.47 -25.30 -5.70
CA VAL A 91 10.55 -26.22 -4.56
C VAL A 91 10.28 -25.43 -3.29
N LEU A 92 9.42 -25.98 -2.44
CA LEU A 92 9.09 -25.37 -1.16
C LEU A 92 9.73 -26.19 -0.06
N PHE A 93 10.31 -25.50 0.94
CA PHE A 93 10.89 -26.14 2.11
C PHE A 93 10.10 -25.70 3.34
N VAL A 94 9.63 -26.68 4.12
CA VAL A 94 8.76 -26.41 5.27
C VAL A 94 9.43 -26.91 6.55
N PRO A 95 9.08 -26.33 7.69
CA PRO A 95 9.67 -26.81 8.94
C PRO A 95 9.28 -28.25 9.24
N ARG A 96 10.22 -29.02 9.80
CA ARG A 96 9.93 -30.35 10.31
C ARG A 96 9.49 -30.17 11.77
N LEU A 97 8.24 -30.43 12.05
CA LEU A 97 7.70 -30.25 13.40
C LEU A 97 7.60 -31.59 14.11
N PRO A 98 7.92 -31.64 15.43
CA PRO A 98 7.70 -32.85 16.19
C PRO A 98 6.25 -33.26 16.18
N GLU A 99 6.00 -34.59 16.19
CA GLU A 99 4.63 -35.07 16.10
C GLU A 99 3.75 -34.59 17.26
N GLU A 100 4.33 -34.33 18.42
CA GLU A 100 3.55 -33.86 19.56
C GLU A 100 2.95 -32.49 19.31
N TYR A 101 3.46 -31.73 18.32
CA TYR A 101 2.85 -30.43 17.99
C TYR A 101 1.41 -30.60 17.49
N SER A 102 1.03 -31.79 17.03
CA SER A 102 -0.34 -32.00 16.59
C SER A 102 -1.34 -31.84 17.74
N VAL A 103 -0.90 -32.01 18.98
CA VAL A 103 -1.76 -31.79 20.14
C VAL A 103 -2.15 -30.31 20.25
N TRP A 104 -1.22 -29.44 19.95
CA TRP A 104 -1.42 -28.00 20.13
C TRP A 104 -1.92 -27.31 18.87
N MET A 105 -1.54 -27.82 17.71
CA MET A 105 -1.76 -27.13 16.43
C MET A 105 -2.70 -27.88 15.49
N GLY A 106 -3.20 -29.04 15.91
CA GLY A 106 -4.04 -29.87 15.06
C GLY A 106 -3.18 -30.76 14.16
N PRO A 107 -3.84 -31.54 13.29
CA PRO A 107 -3.10 -32.47 12.43
C PRO A 107 -2.06 -31.74 11.60
N LEU A 108 -0.83 -32.28 11.59
CA LEU A 108 0.25 -31.69 10.81
C LEU A 108 0.14 -32.12 9.36
N LEU A 109 0.31 -31.16 8.46
CA LEU A 109 0.32 -31.47 7.02
C LEU A 109 1.59 -32.24 6.67
N GLY A 110 1.45 -33.23 5.80
CA GLY A 110 2.61 -33.91 5.24
C GLY A 110 3.13 -33.19 4.00
N LEU A 111 4.26 -33.66 3.50
CA LEU A 111 4.87 -33.02 2.34
C LEU A 111 3.95 -33.05 1.12
N ASP A 112 3.24 -34.16 0.90
CA ASP A 112 2.30 -34.23 -0.22
C ASP A 112 1.15 -33.25 -0.07
N ASP A 113 0.71 -33.04 1.16
CA ASP A 113 -0.37 -32.07 1.43
C ASP A 113 0.06 -30.65 1.06
N PHE A 114 1.28 -30.28 1.44
CA PHE A 114 1.81 -28.97 1.09
C PHE A 114 1.96 -28.81 -0.42
N GLN A 115 2.39 -29.87 -1.10
CA GLN A 115 2.56 -29.80 -2.55
C GLN A 115 1.22 -29.54 -3.23
N ARG A 116 0.18 -30.25 -2.79
CA ARG A 116 -1.16 -30.00 -3.35
C ARG A 116 -1.68 -28.63 -3.00
N LYS A 117 -1.46 -28.18 -1.76
CA LYS A 117 -1.98 -26.91 -1.30
C LYS A 117 -1.39 -25.74 -2.06
N TYR A 118 -0.10 -25.77 -2.33
CA TYR A 118 0.61 -24.65 -2.93
C TYR A 118 1.01 -24.85 -4.38
N GLU A 119 0.72 -26.01 -4.93
CA GLU A 119 0.96 -26.31 -6.36
C GLU A 119 2.39 -26.02 -6.78
N VAL A 120 3.33 -26.43 -5.94
CA VAL A 120 4.76 -26.38 -6.28
C VAL A 120 5.20 -27.74 -6.82
N ASP A 121 6.40 -27.79 -7.40
CA ASP A 121 6.87 -29.00 -8.06
C ASP A 121 7.33 -30.06 -7.06
N ALA A 122 7.84 -29.64 -5.90
CA ALA A 122 8.27 -30.55 -4.86
C ALA A 122 8.29 -29.83 -3.52
N VAL A 123 8.19 -30.59 -2.44
CA VAL A 123 8.27 -30.06 -1.08
C VAL A 123 9.24 -30.95 -0.29
N TYR A 124 10.12 -30.31 0.47
CA TYR A 124 11.06 -30.97 1.37
C TYR A 124 11.03 -30.24 2.71
N TYR A 125 11.73 -30.82 3.70
CA TYR A 125 11.88 -30.13 4.98
C TYR A 125 13.03 -29.15 4.94
N VAL A 126 12.96 -28.11 5.77
CA VAL A 126 14.00 -27.07 5.79
C VAL A 126 15.37 -27.67 6.10
N ASP A 127 15.43 -28.70 6.97
CA ASP A 127 16.71 -29.31 7.32
C ASP A 127 17.34 -30.06 6.17
N GLU A 128 16.65 -30.24 5.04
CA GLU A 128 17.17 -30.87 3.85
C GLU A 128 17.66 -29.88 2.79
N ILE A 129 17.58 -28.58 3.07
CA ILE A 129 17.72 -27.57 2.02
C ILE A 129 19.10 -27.61 1.35
N VAL A 130 20.16 -27.78 2.13
CA VAL A 130 21.52 -27.82 1.55
C VAL A 130 21.67 -29.02 0.61
N ASP A 131 21.20 -30.20 1.05
CA ASP A 131 21.33 -31.39 0.22
C ASP A 131 20.52 -31.28 -1.06
N ILE A 132 19.31 -30.77 -0.97
CA ILE A 132 18.46 -30.67 -2.16
C ILE A 132 19.03 -29.64 -3.15
N ILE A 133 19.48 -28.50 -2.67
CA ILE A 133 20.07 -27.49 -3.56
C ILE A 133 21.37 -28.03 -4.17
N SER A 134 22.21 -28.65 -3.34
CA SER A 134 23.47 -29.21 -3.85
C SER A 134 23.23 -30.22 -4.96
N GLY A 135 22.16 -31.02 -4.85
CA GLY A 135 21.85 -32.02 -5.86
C GLY A 135 21.54 -31.44 -7.23
N ASN A 136 21.18 -30.18 -7.29
CA ASN A 136 20.91 -29.47 -8.56
C ASN A 136 22.15 -28.84 -9.15
N HIS A 137 23.28 -28.91 -8.47
CA HIS A 137 24.56 -28.34 -8.93
C HIS A 137 24.43 -26.88 -9.36
N PRO A 138 23.98 -25.99 -8.47
CA PRO A 138 23.75 -24.60 -8.87
C PRO A 138 25.06 -23.89 -9.20
N SER A 139 25.01 -23.04 -10.22
CA SER A 139 26.14 -22.16 -10.52
C SER A 139 26.16 -20.96 -9.59
N VAL A 140 24.99 -20.48 -9.17
CA VAL A 140 24.87 -19.33 -8.29
C VAL A 140 23.48 -19.35 -7.66
N LEU A 141 23.41 -18.91 -6.41
CA LEU A 141 22.14 -18.67 -5.75
C LEU A 141 21.84 -17.16 -5.80
N LEU A 142 20.67 -16.80 -6.31
CA LEU A 142 20.23 -15.41 -6.38
C LEU A 142 19.34 -15.14 -5.18
N VAL A 143 19.78 -14.21 -4.32
CA VAL A 143 19.05 -13.88 -3.10
C VAL A 143 18.68 -12.41 -3.09
N LEU A 144 17.64 -12.07 -2.33
CA LEU A 144 17.23 -10.67 -2.18
C LEU A 144 18.30 -9.90 -1.42
N SER A 145 18.56 -8.69 -1.86
CA SER A 145 19.21 -7.65 -1.08
C SER A 145 18.92 -6.35 -1.78
N GLY A 146 18.03 -5.54 -1.21
CA GLY A 146 17.70 -4.28 -1.85
C GLY A 146 17.10 -3.34 -0.85
N GLN A 147 17.32 -2.05 -1.07
CA GLN A 147 16.83 -1.04 -0.14
C GLN A 147 15.38 -0.68 -0.46
N ASN A 148 14.55 -0.69 0.56
CA ASN A 148 13.21 -0.10 0.49
C ASN A 148 13.39 1.41 0.58
N THR A 149 13.05 2.13 -0.48
CA THR A 149 13.32 3.57 -0.53
C THR A 149 12.35 4.39 0.30
N ASP A 150 11.34 3.76 0.89
CA ASP A 150 10.44 4.46 1.82
C ASP A 150 10.94 4.35 3.25
N SER A 151 11.43 3.19 3.66
CA SER A 151 11.88 2.96 5.03
C SER A 151 13.38 3.09 5.21
N GLY A 152 14.15 2.92 4.14
CA GLY A 152 15.60 2.83 4.22
C GLY A 152 16.12 1.47 4.63
N SER A 153 15.24 0.54 4.97
CA SER A 153 15.63 -0.80 5.40
C SER A 153 15.93 -1.68 4.20
N ILE A 154 16.65 -2.78 4.45
CA ILE A 154 17.09 -3.70 3.40
C ILE A 154 16.20 -4.94 3.43
N ALA A 155 15.70 -5.34 2.25
CA ALA A 155 15.08 -6.65 2.10
C ALA A 155 16.18 -7.68 2.26
N LYS A 156 16.05 -8.54 3.29
CA LYS A 156 17.17 -9.36 3.73
C LYS A 156 17.40 -10.56 2.82
N PRO A 157 18.66 -10.89 2.54
CA PRO A 157 18.98 -12.13 1.83
C PRO A 157 18.52 -13.35 2.63
N ALA A 158 18.17 -14.41 1.91
CA ALA A 158 17.90 -15.70 2.56
C ALA A 158 19.16 -16.17 3.28
N SER A 159 18.95 -16.82 4.42
CA SER A 159 20.05 -17.35 5.21
C SER A 159 19.61 -18.67 5.84
N PHE A 160 20.48 -19.68 5.73
CA PHE A 160 20.28 -20.97 6.39
C PHE A 160 21.63 -21.61 6.60
N LYS A 161 21.68 -22.54 7.55
CA LYS A 161 22.95 -23.21 7.85
C LYS A 161 23.45 -23.95 6.62
N GLY A 162 24.68 -23.64 6.21
CA GLY A 162 25.30 -24.27 5.05
C GLY A 162 25.20 -23.44 3.78
N ILE A 163 24.51 -22.29 3.81
CA ILE A 163 24.40 -21.47 2.59
C ILE A 163 25.77 -21.00 2.09
N GLU A 164 26.73 -20.90 3.00
CA GLU A 164 28.09 -20.46 2.62
C GLU A 164 28.82 -21.44 1.70
N ARG A 165 28.29 -22.64 1.52
CA ARG A 165 28.84 -23.61 0.56
C ARG A 165 28.60 -23.21 -0.88
N PHE A 166 27.71 -22.26 -1.14
CA PHE A 166 27.28 -21.88 -2.49
C PHE A 166 27.81 -20.52 -2.86
N ILE A 167 27.91 -20.28 -4.16
CA ILE A 167 28.18 -18.94 -4.68
C ILE A 167 26.89 -18.14 -4.61
N ILE A 168 26.95 -16.97 -3.98
CA ILE A 168 25.77 -16.16 -3.70
C ILE A 168 25.86 -14.85 -4.47
N ASP A 169 24.79 -14.47 -5.14
CA ASP A 169 24.65 -13.14 -5.75
C ASP A 169 23.58 -12.37 -5.03
N THR A 170 23.88 -11.13 -4.66
CA THR A 170 22.96 -10.26 -3.91
C THR A 170 22.53 -9.04 -4.72
N GLU A 171 22.82 -8.99 -6.03
CA GLU A 171 22.54 -7.78 -6.81
C GLU A 171 21.53 -8.00 -7.92
N ILE A 172 21.40 -9.19 -8.43
CA ILE A 172 20.61 -9.45 -9.63
C ILE A 172 19.11 -9.54 -9.34
N LEU A 173 18.73 -10.25 -8.28
CA LEU A 173 17.31 -10.61 -8.07
C LEU A 173 16.42 -9.42 -7.74
N PHE A 174 16.86 -8.55 -6.82
CA PHE A 174 15.98 -7.54 -6.29
C PHE A 174 15.42 -6.59 -7.36
N PRO A 175 16.24 -6.02 -8.25
CA PRO A 175 15.65 -5.13 -9.26
C PRO A 175 14.66 -5.85 -10.17
N VAL A 176 14.91 -7.10 -10.48
CA VAL A 176 14.03 -7.85 -11.37
C VAL A 176 12.69 -8.17 -10.70
N ILE A 177 12.73 -8.72 -9.48
CA ILE A 177 11.48 -9.12 -8.83
C ILE A 177 10.67 -7.88 -8.44
N ALA A 178 11.33 -6.80 -8.03
CA ALA A 178 10.61 -5.57 -7.71
C ALA A 178 9.89 -5.02 -8.94
N GLU A 179 10.57 -5.00 -10.09
CA GLU A 179 9.92 -4.52 -11.32
C GLU A 179 8.78 -5.42 -11.75
N CYS A 180 8.93 -6.74 -11.56
CA CYS A 180 7.83 -7.66 -11.84
C CYS A 180 6.60 -7.34 -11.00
N ARG A 181 6.80 -6.91 -9.76
CA ARG A 181 5.69 -6.55 -8.88
C ARG A 181 5.03 -5.23 -9.26
N VAL A 182 5.76 -4.35 -9.97
CA VAL A 182 5.20 -3.04 -10.36
C VAL A 182 4.05 -3.20 -11.35
N ILE A 183 4.21 -4.08 -12.35
CA ILE A 183 3.20 -4.28 -13.38
C ILE A 183 2.36 -5.49 -12.97
N LYS A 184 1.12 -5.25 -12.60
CA LYS A 184 0.24 -6.27 -12.05
C LYS A 184 -0.26 -7.20 -13.13
N SER A 185 -0.30 -8.50 -12.83
CA SER A 185 -0.94 -9.47 -13.70
C SER A 185 -2.46 -9.35 -13.60
N GLN A 186 -3.17 -9.97 -14.54
CA GLN A 186 -4.63 -9.94 -14.50
C GLN A 186 -5.16 -10.59 -13.23
N ALA A 187 -4.55 -11.69 -12.79
CA ALA A 187 -5.00 -12.36 -11.57
C ALA A 187 -4.77 -11.47 -10.34
N GLU A 188 -3.63 -10.77 -10.29
CA GLU A 188 -3.38 -9.83 -9.21
C GLU A 188 -4.40 -8.69 -9.21
N ILE A 189 -4.74 -8.19 -10.40
CA ILE A 189 -5.72 -7.12 -10.52
C ILE A 189 -7.06 -7.55 -9.93
N GLU A 190 -7.46 -8.81 -10.12
CA GLU A 190 -8.72 -9.27 -9.56
C GLU A 190 -8.69 -9.34 -8.03
N VAL A 191 -7.55 -9.70 -7.42
CA VAL A 191 -7.43 -9.67 -5.97
C VAL A 191 -7.51 -8.23 -5.47
N LEU A 192 -6.79 -7.33 -6.15
CA LEU A 192 -6.79 -5.92 -5.77
C LEU A 192 -8.19 -5.32 -5.89
N ARG A 193 -8.91 -5.69 -6.94
CA ARG A 193 -10.29 -5.26 -7.11
C ARG A 193 -11.16 -5.73 -5.95
N TYR A 194 -10.97 -6.98 -5.53
CA TYR A 194 -11.73 -7.52 -4.41
C TYR A 194 -11.45 -6.76 -3.10
N VAL A 195 -10.17 -6.57 -2.77
CA VAL A 195 -9.85 -5.94 -1.48
C VAL A 195 -10.24 -4.46 -1.49
N ALA A 196 -10.21 -3.81 -2.67
CA ALA A 196 -10.69 -2.43 -2.77
C ALA A 196 -12.20 -2.38 -2.57
N ARG A 197 -12.94 -3.35 -3.10
CA ARG A 197 -14.40 -3.39 -2.92
C ARG A 197 -14.76 -3.63 -1.45
N VAL A 198 -14.07 -4.57 -0.81
CA VAL A 198 -14.33 -4.84 0.61
C VAL A 198 -14.04 -3.58 1.44
N SER A 199 -12.92 -2.94 1.15
CA SER A 199 -12.55 -1.73 1.90
C SER A 199 -13.50 -0.58 1.63
N SER A 200 -13.97 -0.44 0.38
CA SER A 200 -14.97 0.56 0.03
C SER A 200 -16.26 0.34 0.82
N ASP A 201 -16.75 -0.90 0.84
CA ASP A 201 -17.96 -1.21 1.57
C ASP A 201 -17.80 -0.96 3.07
N ALA A 202 -16.61 -1.26 3.60
CA ALA A 202 -16.35 -1.02 5.02
C ALA A 202 -16.32 0.48 5.33
N HIS A 203 -15.72 1.30 4.46
CA HIS A 203 -15.78 2.75 4.62
C HIS A 203 -17.21 3.27 4.58
N LYS A 204 -18.03 2.73 3.68
CA LYS A 204 -19.42 3.14 3.58
C LYS A 204 -20.18 2.79 4.85
N ALA A 205 -19.88 1.64 5.44
CA ALA A 205 -20.49 1.24 6.70
C ALA A 205 -20.09 2.18 7.84
N VAL A 206 -18.82 2.59 7.84
CA VAL A 206 -18.33 3.53 8.85
C VAL A 206 -19.05 4.87 8.72
N MET A 207 -19.21 5.37 7.50
CA MET A 207 -19.87 6.65 7.28
C MET A 207 -21.31 6.64 7.82
N LYS A 208 -22.00 5.52 7.69
CA LYS A 208 -23.36 5.41 8.23
C LYS A 208 -23.41 5.27 9.74
N ALA A 209 -22.37 4.63 10.32
CA ALA A 209 -22.38 4.33 11.75
C ALA A 209 -21.97 5.52 12.61
N ILE A 210 -21.09 6.37 12.09
CA ILE A 210 -20.47 7.42 12.90
C ILE A 210 -21.46 8.56 13.16
N LYS A 211 -21.50 8.97 14.43
CA LYS A 211 -22.33 10.10 14.88
C LYS A 211 -21.53 10.92 15.87
N PRO A 212 -21.78 12.23 15.97
CA PRO A 212 -21.19 13.01 17.05
C PRO A 212 -21.45 12.38 18.41
N GLY A 213 -20.44 12.39 19.27
CA GLY A 213 -20.48 11.76 20.58
C GLY A 213 -19.82 10.40 20.62
N MET A 214 -19.62 9.79 19.44
CA MET A 214 -18.83 8.55 19.38
C MET A 214 -17.35 8.89 19.43
N TYR A 215 -16.53 7.87 19.62
CA TYR A 215 -15.08 8.02 19.66
C TYR A 215 -14.44 7.50 18.40
N GLU A 216 -13.27 8.04 18.07
CA GLU A 216 -12.56 7.68 16.85
C GLU A 216 -12.31 6.17 16.74
N TYR A 217 -11.98 5.50 17.87
CA TYR A 217 -11.71 4.06 17.79
C TYR A 217 -12.97 3.25 17.47
N GLN A 218 -14.15 3.81 17.70
CA GLN A 218 -15.37 3.10 17.31
C GLN A 218 -15.52 3.06 15.80
N ALA A 219 -15.02 4.08 15.09
CA ALA A 219 -14.96 4.03 13.63
C ALA A 219 -13.98 2.95 13.17
N GLU A 220 -12.82 2.89 13.80
CA GLU A 220 -11.84 1.85 13.49
C GLU A 220 -12.44 0.46 13.69
N ALA A 221 -13.13 0.27 14.82
CA ALA A 221 -13.73 -1.04 15.13
C ALA A 221 -14.78 -1.43 14.09
N GLU A 222 -15.57 -0.47 13.62
CA GLU A 222 -16.57 -0.75 12.59
C GLU A 222 -15.92 -1.17 11.28
N PHE A 223 -14.82 -0.50 10.89
CA PHE A 223 -14.08 -0.88 9.70
C PHE A 223 -13.52 -2.29 9.83
N LEU A 224 -12.91 -2.59 10.96
CA LEU A 224 -12.32 -3.91 11.20
C LEU A 224 -13.39 -4.99 11.19
N ARG A 225 -14.52 -4.74 11.85
CA ARG A 225 -15.61 -5.72 11.87
C ARG A 225 -16.09 -6.03 10.45
N HIS A 226 -16.35 -4.99 9.67
CA HIS A 226 -16.90 -5.17 8.34
C HIS A 226 -15.91 -5.88 7.43
N SER A 227 -14.67 -5.41 7.40
CA SER A 227 -13.69 -5.98 6.48
C SER A 227 -13.32 -7.41 6.85
N TYR A 228 -13.28 -7.73 8.14
CA TYR A 228 -12.91 -9.09 8.57
C TYR A 228 -14.12 -10.02 8.52
N ALA A 229 -15.22 -9.65 9.18
CA ALA A 229 -16.38 -10.56 9.27
C ALA A 229 -17.00 -10.83 7.91
N ILE A 230 -17.08 -9.82 7.06
CA ILE A 230 -17.75 -9.96 5.76
C ILE A 230 -16.77 -10.28 4.66
N GLY A 231 -15.61 -9.63 4.66
CA GLY A 231 -14.63 -9.77 3.57
C GLY A 231 -13.57 -10.82 3.79
N GLY A 232 -13.45 -11.37 5.00
CA GLY A 232 -12.42 -12.35 5.29
C GLY A 232 -11.02 -11.76 5.42
N CYS A 233 -10.91 -10.46 5.64
CA CYS A 233 -9.62 -9.79 5.70
C CYS A 233 -9.10 -9.78 7.13
N ARG A 234 -8.24 -10.76 7.44
CA ARG A 234 -7.71 -10.89 8.80
C ARG A 234 -6.78 -9.74 9.16
N HIS A 235 -6.12 -9.15 8.15
CA HIS A 235 -5.16 -8.07 8.37
C HIS A 235 -5.70 -6.77 7.79
N VAL A 236 -5.15 -5.66 8.29
CA VAL A 236 -5.29 -4.36 7.62
C VAL A 236 -3.96 -4.03 6.93
N SER A 237 -4.04 -3.11 5.98
CA SER A 237 -2.85 -2.68 5.22
C SER A 237 -1.88 -1.88 6.09
N TYR A 238 -2.42 -1.14 7.03
CA TYR A 238 -1.70 -0.25 7.95
C TYR A 238 -2.64 0.05 9.12
N THR A 239 -2.07 0.57 10.21
CA THR A 239 -2.87 0.97 11.36
C THR A 239 -3.88 2.02 10.95
N CYS A 240 -5.15 1.81 11.28
CA CYS A 240 -6.23 2.72 10.89
C CYS A 240 -5.98 4.13 11.39
N ILE A 241 -6.24 5.11 10.53
CA ILE A 241 -6.11 6.54 10.84
C ILE A 241 -7.53 7.09 10.88
N CYS A 242 -7.99 7.46 12.08
CA CYS A 242 -9.38 7.91 12.25
C CYS A 242 -9.40 9.28 12.90
N GLY A 243 -8.93 10.30 12.18
CA GLY A 243 -8.84 11.64 12.73
C GLY A 243 -10.11 12.44 12.58
N ALA A 244 -10.55 13.05 13.67
CA ALA A 244 -11.71 13.94 13.64
C ALA A 244 -11.28 15.33 14.14
N GLY A 245 -11.87 16.37 13.56
CA GLY A 245 -11.53 17.73 13.94
C GLY A 245 -10.07 18.03 13.62
N SER A 246 -9.36 18.66 14.55
CA SER A 246 -7.96 19.03 14.32
C SER A 246 -7.06 17.80 14.11
N ASN A 247 -7.46 16.62 14.60
CA ASN A 247 -6.70 15.40 14.36
C ASN A 247 -6.66 15.00 12.88
N SER A 248 -7.59 15.51 12.08
CA SER A 248 -7.61 15.18 10.65
C SER A 248 -6.47 15.86 9.89
N ALA A 249 -5.71 16.75 10.51
CA ALA A 249 -4.50 17.33 9.91
C ALA A 249 -3.23 16.58 10.32
N ILE A 250 -3.34 15.53 11.13
CA ILE A 250 -2.17 14.76 11.56
C ILE A 250 -2.05 13.58 10.60
N LEU A 251 -1.04 13.63 9.74
CA LEU A 251 -0.97 12.74 8.57
C LEU A 251 -0.92 11.27 8.95
N HIS A 252 -0.20 10.91 10.03
CA HIS A 252 -0.11 9.53 10.48
C HIS A 252 -0.72 9.37 11.87
N TYR A 253 -1.92 9.92 12.04
CA TYR A 253 -2.69 9.77 13.27
C TYR A 253 -3.01 8.28 13.49
N GLY A 254 -3.40 7.92 14.70
CA GLY A 254 -3.79 6.54 15.00
C GLY A 254 -2.65 5.68 15.54
N HIS A 255 -1.48 6.26 15.70
CA HIS A 255 -0.33 5.53 16.27
C HIS A 255 -0.47 5.42 17.80
N ALA A 256 0.47 4.71 18.42
CA ALA A 256 0.35 4.39 19.83
C ALA A 256 0.23 5.61 20.75
N GLY A 257 0.87 6.72 20.36
CA GLY A 257 0.78 7.97 21.13
C GLY A 257 -0.50 8.75 20.91
N SER A 258 -1.25 8.42 19.84
CA SER A 258 -2.51 9.08 19.50
C SER A 258 -3.42 8.01 18.87
N PRO A 259 -3.97 7.11 19.70
CA PRO A 259 -4.54 5.85 19.22
C PRO A 259 -6.03 5.93 18.88
N ASN A 260 -6.46 6.94 18.12
CA ASN A 260 -7.86 7.11 17.75
C ASN A 260 -8.75 7.20 18.98
N ASP A 261 -8.35 8.02 19.97
CA ASP A 261 -9.04 7.99 21.26
C ASP A 261 -9.77 9.29 21.60
N TYR A 262 -9.99 10.16 20.62
CA TYR A 262 -10.71 11.40 20.87
C TYR A 262 -12.19 11.24 20.53
N GLU A 263 -13.01 12.04 21.23
CA GLU A 263 -14.44 12.11 20.93
C GLU A 263 -14.67 12.86 19.64
N ILE A 264 -15.56 12.36 18.81
CA ILE A 264 -15.98 13.00 17.57
C ILE A 264 -17.05 14.00 17.91
N LEU A 265 -16.78 15.28 17.63
CA LEU A 265 -17.67 16.36 18.03
C LEU A 265 -18.56 16.80 16.88
N ASP A 266 -19.74 17.29 17.24
CA ASP A 266 -20.64 17.90 16.25
C ASP A 266 -19.90 19.05 15.56
N GLY A 267 -20.03 19.13 14.23
CA GLY A 267 -19.38 20.17 13.45
C GLY A 267 -17.98 19.83 12.98
N SER A 268 -17.42 18.70 13.42
CA SER A 268 -16.09 18.29 12.98
C SER A 268 -16.10 17.61 11.61
N MET A 269 -15.02 17.79 10.85
CA MET A 269 -14.72 16.91 9.71
C MET A 269 -14.02 15.66 10.22
N CYS A 270 -14.38 14.54 9.63
CA CYS A 270 -13.68 13.27 9.81
C CYS A 270 -12.79 13.00 8.61
N LEU A 271 -11.61 12.48 8.85
CA LEU A 271 -10.70 12.01 7.81
C LEU A 271 -10.29 10.60 8.23
N PHE A 272 -10.86 9.60 7.59
CA PHE A 272 -10.63 8.20 7.95
C PHE A 272 -9.91 7.50 6.83
N ASP A 273 -8.70 7.04 7.14
CA ASP A 273 -7.77 6.44 6.18
C ASP A 273 -7.56 4.99 6.61
N MET A 274 -8.19 4.07 5.90
CA MET A 274 -8.20 2.66 6.28
C MET A 274 -8.26 1.79 5.06
N GLY A 275 -7.52 0.69 5.09
CA GLY A 275 -7.53 -0.28 4.02
C GLY A 275 -7.35 -1.69 4.56
N ALA A 276 -8.05 -2.64 3.98
CA ALA A 276 -7.96 -4.03 4.36
C ALA A 276 -6.87 -4.74 3.58
N ASN A 277 -6.52 -5.95 4.04
CA ASN A 277 -5.50 -6.78 3.42
C ASN A 277 -6.11 -8.17 3.24
N TYR A 278 -6.14 -8.65 1.99
CA TYR A 278 -6.68 -9.97 1.68
C TYR A 278 -5.62 -10.78 0.96
N GLY A 279 -5.21 -11.89 1.56
CA GLY A 279 -4.20 -12.74 0.96
C GLY A 279 -2.87 -12.05 0.74
N GLY A 280 -2.59 -11.01 1.49
CA GLY A 280 -1.38 -10.20 1.35
C GLY A 280 -1.59 -8.94 0.51
N TYR A 281 -2.65 -8.87 -0.28
CA TYR A 281 -2.90 -7.71 -1.15
C TYR A 281 -3.68 -6.64 -0.40
N THR A 282 -3.35 -5.38 -0.65
CA THR A 282 -3.74 -4.25 0.19
C THR A 282 -4.68 -3.30 -0.54
N ALA A 283 -5.43 -2.54 0.26
CA ALA A 283 -6.16 -1.36 -0.19
C ALA A 283 -5.74 -0.18 0.67
N ASP A 284 -5.98 1.03 0.17
CA ASP A 284 -5.56 2.25 0.85
C ASP A 284 -6.55 3.35 0.46
N ILE A 285 -7.58 3.54 1.28
CA ILE A 285 -8.69 4.43 0.95
C ILE A 285 -8.88 5.43 2.05
N THR A 286 -9.03 6.71 1.67
CA THR A 286 -9.40 7.75 2.62
C THR A 286 -10.74 8.34 2.21
N CYS A 287 -11.65 8.43 3.20
CA CYS A 287 -12.91 9.14 3.08
C CYS A 287 -12.92 10.29 4.10
N SER A 288 -13.30 11.47 3.63
CA SER A 288 -13.47 12.62 4.50
C SER A 288 -14.93 13.06 4.44
N PHE A 289 -15.52 13.33 5.59
CA PHE A 289 -16.93 13.69 5.64
C PHE A 289 -17.27 14.38 6.96
N PRO A 290 -18.34 15.17 6.99
CA PRO A 290 -18.72 15.82 8.24
C PRO A 290 -19.34 14.81 9.21
N ALA A 291 -18.98 14.90 10.49
CA ALA A 291 -19.43 13.92 11.48
C ALA A 291 -20.95 13.87 11.58
N ASN A 292 -21.62 15.01 11.38
CA ASN A 292 -23.07 15.07 11.50
C ASN A 292 -23.81 14.88 10.18
N GLY A 293 -23.08 14.62 9.09
CA GLY A 293 -23.70 14.33 7.80
C GLY A 293 -24.06 15.54 6.96
N LYS A 294 -23.74 16.74 7.42
CA LYS A 294 -24.03 17.98 6.68
C LYS A 294 -22.80 18.86 6.60
N PHE A 295 -22.34 19.15 5.39
CA PHE A 295 -21.20 20.03 5.20
C PHE A 295 -21.59 21.46 5.51
N THR A 296 -20.73 22.16 6.26
CA THR A 296 -20.81 23.63 6.35
C THR A 296 -20.26 24.24 5.08
N LYS A 297 -20.46 25.56 4.93
CA LYS A 297 -19.91 26.27 3.79
C LYS A 297 -18.37 26.15 3.73
N ASP A 298 -17.69 26.30 4.86
CA ASP A 298 -16.24 26.18 4.90
C ASP A 298 -15.78 24.75 4.62
N GLN A 299 -16.51 23.76 5.12
CA GLN A 299 -16.19 22.36 4.83
C GLN A 299 -16.34 22.07 3.35
N LYS A 300 -17.40 22.58 2.70
CA LYS A 300 -17.57 22.42 1.25
C LYS A 300 -16.42 23.04 0.48
N LEU A 301 -15.95 24.20 0.89
CA LEU A 301 -14.87 24.90 0.19
C LEU A 301 -13.63 24.01 0.13
N ILE A 302 -13.21 23.47 1.28
CA ILE A 302 -11.99 22.68 1.31
C ILE A 302 -12.22 21.30 0.67
N TYR A 303 -13.36 20.68 0.97
CA TYR A 303 -13.64 19.35 0.39
C TYR A 303 -13.65 19.45 -1.14
N ASN A 304 -14.32 20.45 -1.69
CA ASN A 304 -14.42 20.60 -3.14
C ASN A 304 -13.09 20.97 -3.77
N ALA A 305 -12.22 21.69 -3.05
CA ALA A 305 -10.88 21.95 -3.57
C ALA A 305 -10.09 20.65 -3.75
N VAL A 306 -10.18 19.77 -2.76
CA VAL A 306 -9.49 18.48 -2.83
C VAL A 306 -10.14 17.59 -3.89
N LEU A 307 -11.46 17.60 -3.97
CA LEU A 307 -12.17 16.79 -4.97
C LEU A 307 -11.82 17.25 -6.38
N ALA A 308 -11.72 18.55 -6.61
CA ALA A 308 -11.33 19.07 -7.91
C ALA A 308 -9.94 18.60 -8.30
N ALA A 309 -9.00 18.62 -7.34
CA ALA A 309 -7.64 18.12 -7.60
C ALA A 309 -7.65 16.64 -7.94
N ARG A 310 -8.41 15.86 -7.18
CA ARG A 310 -8.55 14.41 -7.43
C ARG A 310 -9.15 14.17 -8.82
N ASP A 311 -10.20 14.89 -9.16
CA ASP A 311 -10.87 14.70 -10.45
C ASP A 311 -9.95 15.07 -11.61
N ALA A 312 -9.14 16.12 -11.46
CA ALA A 312 -8.20 16.52 -12.51
C ALA A 312 -7.18 15.43 -12.76
N VAL A 313 -6.63 14.82 -11.70
CA VAL A 313 -5.67 13.74 -11.86
C VAL A 313 -6.32 12.51 -12.47
N CYS A 314 -7.52 12.15 -12.00
CA CYS A 314 -8.23 11.00 -12.55
C CYS A 314 -8.51 11.17 -14.04
N GLY A 315 -8.75 12.39 -14.49
CA GLY A 315 -9.01 12.66 -15.91
C GLY A 315 -7.76 12.72 -16.77
N ALA A 316 -6.58 12.93 -16.16
CA ALA A 316 -5.34 13.11 -16.93
C ALA A 316 -4.40 11.92 -16.87
N ALA A 317 -4.49 11.08 -15.84
CA ALA A 317 -3.54 10.00 -15.66
C ALA A 317 -3.80 8.88 -16.67
N ARG A 318 -2.72 8.39 -17.28
CA ARG A 318 -2.76 7.29 -18.22
C ARG A 318 -1.33 6.89 -18.53
N GLU A 319 -1.17 5.83 -19.28
CA GLU A 319 0.16 5.41 -19.72
C GLU A 319 0.87 6.56 -20.44
N GLY A 320 2.14 6.76 -20.12
CA GLY A 320 2.99 7.77 -20.76
C GLY A 320 3.07 9.08 -20.02
N VAL A 321 2.29 9.26 -18.97
CA VAL A 321 2.24 10.52 -18.21
C VAL A 321 3.21 10.43 -17.04
N SER A 322 3.89 11.54 -16.74
CA SER A 322 4.81 11.60 -15.60
C SER A 322 4.02 11.74 -14.29
N TRP A 323 4.39 10.94 -13.29
CA TRP A 323 3.73 11.05 -11.98
C TRP A 323 4.03 12.38 -11.30
N ILE A 324 5.22 12.95 -11.56
CA ILE A 324 5.54 14.29 -11.06
C ILE A 324 4.55 15.31 -11.65
N ASP A 325 4.26 15.20 -12.96
CA ASP A 325 3.28 16.12 -13.57
C ASP A 325 1.91 15.97 -12.95
N MET A 326 1.53 14.76 -12.54
CA MET A 326 0.23 14.56 -11.89
C MET A 326 0.20 15.20 -10.51
N HIS A 327 1.30 15.08 -9.76
CA HIS A 327 1.42 15.76 -8.47
C HIS A 327 1.27 17.27 -8.62
N LEU A 328 1.98 17.82 -9.61
CA LEU A 328 1.92 19.28 -9.83
C LEU A 328 0.54 19.72 -10.32
N LEU A 329 -0.12 18.90 -11.13
CA LEU A 329 -1.49 19.20 -11.56
C LEU A 329 -2.43 19.28 -10.37
N ALA A 330 -2.35 18.31 -9.45
CA ALA A 330 -3.22 18.32 -8.27
C ALA A 330 -2.95 19.55 -7.43
N ASN A 331 -1.67 19.89 -7.22
CA ASN A 331 -1.31 21.07 -6.43
C ASN A 331 -1.85 22.34 -7.07
N ARG A 332 -1.70 22.49 -8.39
CA ARG A 332 -2.14 23.69 -9.07
C ARG A 332 -3.66 23.86 -8.97
N VAL A 333 -4.40 22.79 -9.21
CA VAL A 333 -5.85 22.85 -9.14
C VAL A 333 -6.31 23.23 -7.72
N MET A 334 -5.67 22.61 -6.71
CA MET A 334 -6.05 22.92 -5.34
C MET A 334 -5.76 24.37 -4.97
N LEU A 335 -4.59 24.89 -5.37
CA LEU A 335 -4.28 26.30 -5.10
C LEU A 335 -5.25 27.24 -5.82
N GLU A 336 -5.64 26.90 -7.04
CA GLU A 336 -6.65 27.70 -7.77
C GLU A 336 -7.97 27.74 -6.99
N GLU A 337 -8.39 26.60 -6.46
CA GLU A 337 -9.64 26.55 -5.70
C GLU A 337 -9.54 27.34 -4.40
N LEU A 338 -8.40 27.26 -3.72
CA LEU A 338 -8.23 28.05 -2.50
C LEU A 338 -8.19 29.54 -2.81
N ARG A 339 -7.59 29.93 -3.94
CA ARG A 339 -7.62 31.33 -4.37
C ARG A 339 -9.03 31.76 -4.69
N ASN A 340 -9.79 30.96 -5.42
CA ASN A 340 -11.18 31.27 -5.74
C ASN A 340 -12.02 31.41 -4.49
N GLY A 341 -11.68 30.65 -3.45
CA GLY A 341 -12.35 30.73 -2.15
C GLY A 341 -11.83 31.86 -1.27
N GLN A 342 -10.91 32.67 -1.79
CA GLN A 342 -10.37 33.84 -1.10
C GLN A 342 -9.54 33.51 0.15
N LEU A 343 -9.02 32.28 0.22
CA LEU A 343 -8.00 31.95 1.24
C LEU A 343 -6.62 32.37 0.75
N LEU A 344 -6.43 32.41 -0.55
CA LEU A 344 -5.18 32.83 -1.19
C LEU A 344 -5.45 33.96 -2.16
N GLN A 345 -4.37 34.70 -2.52
CA GLN A 345 -4.43 35.77 -3.48
C GLN A 345 -3.16 35.76 -4.31
N GLY A 346 -3.26 36.24 -5.54
CA GLY A 346 -2.12 36.34 -6.44
C GLY A 346 -2.12 35.24 -7.48
N ASP A 347 -0.98 35.10 -8.12
CA ASP A 347 -0.83 34.21 -9.27
C ASP A 347 -0.43 32.82 -8.81
N VAL A 348 -1.18 31.86 -9.21
CA VAL A 348 -0.91 30.49 -8.85
C VAL A 348 0.42 29.98 -9.35
N UNK A 349 0.87 30.32 -10.35
CA UNK A 349 2.09 29.97 -10.82
C UNK A 349 3.18 30.43 -9.96
N UNK A 350 3.10 31.51 -9.43
CA UNK A 350 3.94 32.06 -8.54
C UNK A 350 3.93 31.42 -7.25
N MET A 351 2.70 31.00 -6.87
CA MET A 351 2.59 30.22 -5.65
C MET A 351 3.35 28.92 -5.75
N MET A 352 3.21 28.22 -6.87
CA MET A 352 3.91 26.95 -7.10
C MET A 352 5.43 27.13 -7.05
N GLU A 353 5.92 28.19 -7.67
CA GLU A 353 7.37 28.43 -7.67
C GLU A 353 7.90 28.71 -6.27
N ALA A 354 7.10 29.31 -5.44
CA ALA A 354 7.49 29.61 -4.06
C ALA A 354 7.35 28.42 -3.13
N GLY A 355 6.73 27.32 -3.59
CA GLY A 355 6.54 26.15 -2.77
C GLY A 355 5.33 26.21 -1.86
N LEU A 356 4.38 27.11 -2.14
CA LEU A 356 3.20 27.25 -1.29
C LEU A 356 2.36 25.96 -1.27
N ASN A 357 2.42 25.19 -2.37
CA ASN A 357 1.70 23.92 -2.44
C ASN A 357 2.03 23.00 -1.28
N ALA A 358 3.30 22.98 -0.85
CA ALA A 358 3.72 22.08 0.23
C ALA A 358 3.23 22.52 1.60
N VAL A 359 2.77 23.76 1.74
CA VAL A 359 2.18 24.22 2.99
C VAL A 359 0.83 23.54 3.23
N PHE A 360 0.05 23.37 2.18
CA PHE A 360 -1.28 22.78 2.29
C PHE A 360 -1.28 21.27 2.04
N GLN A 361 -0.38 20.78 1.18
CA GLN A 361 -0.22 19.34 0.97
C GLN A 361 1.25 18.97 1.08
N PRO A 362 1.73 18.64 2.29
CA PRO A 362 3.16 18.32 2.46
C PRO A 362 3.54 16.91 2.01
N HIS A 363 2.59 16.05 1.64
CA HIS A 363 2.88 14.69 1.19
C HIS A 363 2.77 14.58 -0.32
N GLY A 364 3.21 13.45 -0.86
CA GLY A 364 3.09 13.17 -2.29
C GLY A 364 1.67 12.85 -2.70
N LEU A 365 1.40 12.98 -3.99
CA LEU A 365 0.06 12.73 -4.55
C LEU A 365 -0.40 11.28 -4.36
N GLY A 366 0.52 10.34 -4.41
CA GLY A 366 0.17 8.93 -4.32
C GLY A 366 1.38 8.05 -4.56
N HIS A 367 1.16 6.74 -4.45
CA HIS A 367 2.24 5.76 -4.46
C HIS A 367 1.76 4.44 -5.03
N PHE A 368 2.71 3.58 -5.41
CA PHE A 368 2.39 2.22 -5.78
C PHE A 368 1.73 1.48 -4.62
N LEU A 369 0.88 0.55 -4.95
CA LEU A 369 0.06 -0.20 -4.00
C LEU A 369 -0.01 -1.64 -4.51
N GLY A 370 0.13 -2.61 -3.61
CA GLY A 370 0.08 -4.02 -3.99
C GLY A 370 0.16 -4.91 -2.78
N LEU A 371 1.19 -5.77 -2.72
CA LEU A 371 1.40 -6.62 -1.55
C LEU A 371 1.84 -5.81 -0.34
N ASP A 372 2.42 -4.67 -0.56
CA ASP A 372 2.69 -3.71 0.50
C ASP A 372 1.93 -2.44 0.21
N VAL A 373 1.49 -1.75 1.26
CA VAL A 373 0.69 -0.55 1.05
C VAL A 373 1.51 0.54 0.37
N HIS A 374 2.76 0.74 0.79
CA HIS A 374 3.72 1.53 0.02
C HIS A 374 4.57 0.52 -0.72
N ASP A 375 4.15 0.23 -1.95
CA ASP A 375 4.69 -0.91 -2.67
C ASP A 375 6.05 -0.58 -3.30
N VAL A 376 6.73 -1.62 -3.74
CA VAL A 376 8.10 -1.55 -4.22
C VAL A 376 8.16 -0.98 -5.63
N GLY A 377 9.34 -0.55 -6.03
CA GLY A 377 9.62 -0.23 -7.43
C GLY A 377 9.67 1.24 -7.79
N GLY A 378 9.49 2.13 -6.80
CA GLY A 378 9.42 3.57 -7.11
C GLY A 378 10.72 4.19 -7.54
N TYR A 379 11.83 3.77 -6.94
CA TYR A 379 13.15 4.34 -7.21
C TYR A 379 14.19 3.26 -7.44
N LEU A 380 13.87 2.31 -8.33
CA LEU A 380 14.82 1.29 -8.74
C LEU A 380 15.94 1.90 -9.59
N PRO A 381 17.10 1.23 -9.72
CA PRO A 381 18.14 1.69 -10.63
C PRO A 381 17.56 1.93 -12.03
N GLY A 382 17.90 3.07 -12.60
CA GLY A 382 17.41 3.46 -13.92
C GLY A 382 16.12 4.24 -13.91
N CYS A 383 15.43 4.30 -12.78
CA CYS A 383 14.24 5.13 -12.65
C CYS A 383 14.62 6.59 -12.40
N PRO A 384 13.72 7.53 -12.71
CA PRO A 384 14.00 8.94 -12.37
C PRO A 384 14.23 9.09 -10.87
N GLU A 385 15.16 9.98 -10.54
CA GLU A 385 15.53 10.19 -9.14
C GLU A 385 14.50 11.04 -8.41
N ARG A 386 14.54 10.96 -7.09
CA ARG A 386 13.64 11.75 -6.23
C ARG A 386 13.88 13.23 -6.45
N SER A 387 12.80 13.98 -6.62
CA SER A 387 12.85 15.43 -6.80
C SER A 387 13.32 16.11 -5.51
N THR A 388 13.89 17.31 -5.65
CA THR A 388 14.25 18.14 -4.50
C THR A 388 13.22 19.25 -4.24
N ARG A 389 12.19 19.38 -5.07
CA ARG A 389 11.22 20.45 -4.93
C ARG A 389 10.31 20.19 -3.73
N PRO A 390 9.90 21.26 -3.01
CA PRO A 390 9.02 21.07 -1.85
C PRO A 390 7.72 20.35 -2.22
N GLY A 391 7.35 19.36 -1.42
CA GLY A 391 6.18 18.54 -1.64
C GLY A 391 6.43 17.43 -2.66
N VAL A 392 7.02 17.78 -3.79
CA VAL A 392 7.35 16.80 -4.83
C VAL A 392 8.38 15.79 -4.31
N ASN A 393 9.26 16.26 -3.44
CA ASN A 393 10.30 15.41 -2.86
C ASN A 393 9.73 14.30 -1.96
N ARG A 394 8.44 14.38 -1.64
CA ARG A 394 7.79 13.34 -0.83
C ARG A 394 7.16 12.24 -1.66
N LEU A 395 7.14 12.38 -2.99
CA LEU A 395 6.63 11.32 -3.85
C LEU A 395 7.47 10.06 -3.68
N ARG A 396 6.79 8.92 -3.63
CA ARG A 396 7.46 7.63 -3.47
C ARG A 396 7.86 7.01 -4.80
N THR A 397 7.53 7.69 -5.90
CA THR A 397 8.04 7.38 -7.23
C THR A 397 7.97 8.64 -8.08
N ALA A 398 8.90 8.77 -9.02
CA ALA A 398 8.90 9.85 -10.00
C ALA A 398 8.76 9.30 -11.43
N ARG A 399 8.24 8.08 -11.56
CA ARG A 399 8.24 7.38 -12.83
C ARG A 399 7.19 7.90 -13.81
N THR A 400 7.41 7.62 -15.08
CA THR A 400 6.39 7.71 -16.11
C THR A 400 5.48 6.50 -15.97
N LEU A 401 4.18 6.73 -16.02
CA LEU A 401 3.20 5.67 -15.78
C LEU A 401 3.15 4.69 -16.93
N LYS A 402 2.95 3.42 -16.60
CA LYS A 402 2.76 2.34 -17.57
C LYS A 402 1.47 1.61 -17.25
N ALA A 403 0.80 1.12 -18.30
CA ALA A 403 -0.39 0.30 -18.11
C ALA A 403 -0.02 -0.91 -17.24
N GLY A 404 -0.88 -1.22 -16.27
CA GLY A 404 -0.65 -2.28 -15.30
C GLY A 404 -0.10 -1.81 -13.98
N MET A 405 0.34 -0.57 -13.88
CA MET A 405 0.69 0.02 -12.58
C MET A 405 -0.56 0.27 -11.77
N TYR A 406 -0.47 0.06 -10.46
CA TYR A 406 -1.57 0.26 -9.54
C TYR A 406 -1.09 1.24 -8.47
N LEU A 407 -1.81 2.36 -8.32
CA LEU A 407 -1.36 3.45 -7.46
C LEU A 407 -2.54 4.04 -6.70
N THR A 408 -2.20 4.85 -5.68
CA THR A 408 -3.19 5.70 -5.03
C THR A 408 -3.18 7.08 -5.68
N ILE A 409 -4.34 7.73 -5.68
CA ILE A 409 -4.49 9.16 -5.97
C ILE A 409 -5.11 9.75 -4.71
N GLU A 410 -4.32 10.58 -3.99
CA GLU A 410 -4.72 10.99 -2.64
C GLU A 410 -4.37 12.43 -2.32
N PRO A 411 -4.88 13.40 -3.10
CA PRO A 411 -4.63 14.79 -2.76
C PRO A 411 -5.27 15.13 -1.43
N GLY A 412 -4.68 16.11 -0.74
CA GLY A 412 -5.21 16.55 0.52
C GLY A 412 -4.90 18.03 0.76
N CYS A 413 -5.67 18.63 1.65
CA CYS A 413 -5.49 20.03 2.04
C CYS A 413 -5.63 20.09 3.55
N TYR A 414 -4.57 20.52 4.21
CA TYR A 414 -4.49 20.50 5.66
C TYR A 414 -4.12 21.86 6.22
N PHE A 415 -4.66 22.15 7.40
CA PHE A 415 -4.33 23.39 8.12
C PHE A 415 -3.45 23.00 9.31
N ILE A 416 -2.15 22.83 9.00
CA ILE A 416 -1.17 22.32 9.95
C ILE A 416 -0.47 23.51 10.58
N GLU A 417 -0.67 23.68 11.89
CA GLU A 417 -0.30 24.89 12.61
C GLU A 417 1.16 25.31 12.38
N PRO A 418 2.16 24.45 12.58
CA PRO A 418 3.54 24.91 12.35
C PRO A 418 3.82 25.29 10.91
N LEU A 419 3.23 24.62 9.94
CA LEU A 419 3.45 24.98 8.53
C LEU A 419 2.81 26.33 8.19
N LEU A 420 1.60 26.55 8.69
CA LEU A 420 0.92 27.83 8.47
C LEU A 420 1.67 28.98 9.14
N ASN A 421 2.15 28.77 10.37
CA ASN A 421 2.90 29.81 11.07
C ASN A 421 4.19 30.14 10.33
N GLN A 422 4.90 29.15 9.82
CA GLN A 422 6.11 29.38 9.03
C GLN A 422 5.79 30.17 7.77
N ALA A 423 4.70 29.82 7.09
CA ALA A 423 4.33 30.49 5.85
C ALA A 423 3.94 31.94 6.11
N LEU A 424 3.20 32.20 7.20
CA LEU A 424 2.83 33.56 7.55
C LEU A 424 4.03 34.42 7.89
N ALA A 425 5.10 33.82 8.41
CA ALA A 425 6.31 34.53 8.78
C ALA A 425 7.31 34.70 7.63
N ASP A 426 7.08 34.02 6.50
CA ASP A 426 7.99 34.05 5.35
C ASP A 426 7.45 34.98 4.29
N PRO A 427 8.12 36.12 4.01
CA PRO A 427 7.59 37.06 3.02
C PRO A 427 7.37 36.44 1.64
N LYS A 428 8.12 35.42 1.28
CA LYS A 428 7.95 34.77 -0.03
C LYS A 428 6.62 34.08 -0.14
N LEU A 429 6.05 33.63 0.98
CA LEU A 429 4.80 32.88 1.01
C LEU A 429 3.64 33.76 1.53
N SER A 430 3.90 34.59 2.53
CA SER A 430 2.82 35.32 3.21
C SER A 430 2.08 36.27 2.28
N LYS A 431 2.73 36.76 1.23
CA LYS A 431 2.08 37.64 0.28
C LYS A 431 0.90 36.98 -0.45
N PHE A 432 0.89 35.66 -0.50
CA PHE A 432 -0.20 34.92 -1.13
C PHE A 432 -1.32 34.59 -0.17
N LEU A 433 -1.12 34.76 1.14
CA LEU A 433 -2.04 34.28 2.15
C LEU A 433 -3.01 35.41 2.55
N VAL A 434 -4.31 35.11 2.53
CA VAL A 434 -5.31 36.04 3.06
C VAL A 434 -5.53 35.68 4.52
N LYS A 435 -4.75 36.32 5.40
CA LYS A 435 -4.61 35.87 6.79
C LYS A 435 -5.95 35.81 7.52
N GLU A 436 -6.78 36.85 7.41
CA GLU A 436 -8.03 36.87 8.17
C GLU A 436 -8.96 35.74 7.74
N ASN A 437 -8.96 35.36 6.47
CA ASN A 437 -9.79 34.26 6.02
C ASN A 437 -9.22 32.91 6.45
N LEU A 438 -7.89 32.81 6.47
CA LEU A 438 -7.26 31.57 6.92
C LEU A 438 -7.49 31.29 8.40
N MET A 439 -7.66 32.35 9.20
CA MET A 439 -7.89 32.17 10.64
C MET A 439 -9.16 31.39 10.94
N ARG A 440 -10.17 31.43 10.04
CA ARG A 440 -11.38 30.63 10.22
C ARG A 440 -11.07 29.13 10.22
N PHE A 441 -9.97 28.72 9.61
CA PHE A 441 -9.63 27.31 9.45
C PHE A 441 -8.60 26.81 10.46
N ARG A 442 -8.32 27.61 11.51
CA ARG A 442 -7.22 27.28 12.41
C ARG A 442 -7.38 25.92 13.07
N ASN A 443 -8.58 25.52 13.46
CA ASN A 443 -8.82 24.22 14.08
C ASN A 443 -9.61 23.29 13.18
N PHE A 444 -9.65 23.58 11.90
CA PHE A 444 -10.43 22.82 10.93
C PHE A 444 -9.92 21.39 10.77
N GLY A 445 -8.59 21.20 10.77
CA GLY A 445 -7.96 19.93 10.46
C GLY A 445 -7.61 19.85 8.99
N GLY A 446 -8.12 18.85 8.32
CA GLY A 446 -7.82 18.65 6.90
C GLY A 446 -8.80 17.74 6.21
N VAL A 447 -8.61 17.65 4.89
CA VAL A 447 -9.39 16.79 4.00
C VAL A 447 -8.39 16.04 3.11
N ARG A 448 -8.58 14.72 2.98
CA ARG A 448 -7.88 13.89 1.98
C ARG A 448 -8.93 13.03 1.31
N ILE A 449 -8.80 12.86 0.01
CA ILE A 449 -9.65 11.95 -0.76
C ILE A 449 -8.70 11.00 -1.46
N GLU A 450 -8.84 9.70 -1.19
CA GLU A 450 -7.88 8.72 -1.69
C GLU A 450 -8.58 7.57 -2.38
N ASP A 451 -8.17 7.35 -3.64
CA ASP A 451 -8.67 6.28 -4.49
C ASP A 451 -7.52 5.37 -4.92
N ASP A 452 -7.84 4.10 -5.11
CA ASP A 452 -6.90 3.09 -5.64
C ASP A 452 -7.24 2.89 -7.11
N VAL A 453 -6.25 3.11 -8.00
CA VAL A 453 -6.51 3.12 -9.43
C VAL A 453 -5.52 2.26 -10.18
N LEU A 454 -6.02 1.62 -11.24
CA LEU A 454 -5.21 0.88 -12.21
C LEU A 454 -4.95 1.78 -13.42
N ILE A 455 -3.68 1.90 -13.82
CA ILE A 455 -3.33 2.68 -15.01
C ILE A 455 -3.59 1.82 -16.24
N THR A 456 -4.27 2.41 -17.22
CA THR A 456 -4.52 1.77 -18.51
C THR A 456 -3.85 2.58 -19.61
N LYS A 457 -3.91 2.06 -20.84
CA LYS A 457 -3.30 2.77 -21.95
C LYS A 457 -3.95 4.13 -22.22
N THR A 458 -5.25 4.25 -21.93
CA THR A 458 -6.00 5.45 -22.28
C THR A 458 -6.51 6.24 -21.09
N GLY A 459 -6.31 5.73 -19.86
CA GLY A 459 -6.83 6.40 -18.68
C GLY A 459 -6.55 5.60 -17.43
N ILE A 460 -7.52 5.60 -16.52
CA ILE A 460 -7.45 4.81 -15.30
C ILE A 460 -8.74 4.00 -15.15
N GLU A 461 -8.64 2.97 -14.34
CA GLU A 461 -9.83 2.30 -13.81
C GLU A 461 -9.78 2.48 -12.28
N ASN A 462 -10.80 3.11 -11.72
CA ASN A 462 -10.86 3.42 -10.31
C ASN A 462 -11.56 2.28 -9.58
N PHE A 463 -10.86 1.62 -8.65
CA PHE A 463 -11.40 0.48 -7.92
C PHE A 463 -12.12 0.90 -6.64
N THR A 464 -12.00 2.15 -6.23
CA THR A 464 -12.61 2.65 -4.99
C THR A 464 -14.04 3.09 -5.30
N LEU A 465 -15.01 2.50 -4.59
CA LEU A 465 -16.43 2.68 -4.88
C LEU A 465 -17.13 3.22 -3.63
N VAL A 466 -16.90 4.51 -3.36
CA VAL A 466 -17.48 5.20 -2.20
C VAL A 466 -18.10 6.51 -2.68
N PRO A 467 -19.06 7.08 -1.91
CA PRO A 467 -19.58 8.40 -2.25
C PRO A 467 -18.46 9.45 -2.23
N ARG A 468 -18.39 10.29 -3.26
CA ARG A 468 -17.32 11.27 -3.36
C ARG A 468 -17.79 12.72 -3.44
N THR A 469 -18.93 13.00 -4.08
CA THR A 469 -19.40 14.39 -4.09
C THR A 469 -20.06 14.73 -2.77
N VAL A 470 -20.12 16.03 -2.46
CA VAL A 470 -20.80 16.49 -1.25
C VAL A 470 -22.22 15.95 -1.22
N GLU A 471 -22.90 16.03 -2.36
CA GLU A 471 -24.29 15.57 -2.45
C GLU A 471 -24.41 14.06 -2.22
N GLU A 472 -23.50 13.27 -2.78
CA GLU A 472 -23.53 11.81 -2.59
C GLU A 472 -23.27 11.45 -1.13
N ILE A 473 -22.33 12.15 -0.48
CA ILE A 473 -21.99 11.87 0.92
C ILE A 473 -23.16 12.20 1.82
N GLU A 474 -23.76 13.38 1.64
CA GLU A 474 -24.90 13.77 2.47
C GLU A 474 -26.07 12.81 2.28
N ALA A 475 -26.34 12.40 1.04
CA ALA A 475 -27.41 11.45 0.77
C ALA A 475 -27.14 10.09 1.42
N TRP A 476 -25.92 9.61 1.33
CA TRP A 476 -25.56 8.31 1.90
C TRP A 476 -25.70 8.33 3.42
N MET A 477 -25.22 9.40 4.06
CA MET A 477 -25.27 9.49 5.52
C MET A 477 -26.68 9.73 6.05
N ALA A 478 -27.55 10.31 5.24
CA ALA A 478 -28.93 10.62 5.66
C ALA A 478 -29.81 9.38 5.71
N ASN A 479 -29.46 8.31 5.00
CA ASN A 479 -30.30 7.11 4.91
C ASN A 479 -29.99 6.11 6.05
#